data_85585aed3f6006d784dd55e4f4dc6598
#
_entry.id   85585aed3f6006d784dd55e4f4dc6598
#
_cell.length_a   1.000
_cell.length_b   1.000
_cell.length_c   1.000
_cell.angle_alpha   90.00
_cell.angle_beta   90.00
_cell.angle_gamma   90.00
#
_symmetry.space_group_name_H-M   'P 1'
#
loop_
_entity.id
_entity.type
_entity.pdbx_description
1 polymer ?
#
loop_
_entity_poly.entity_id
_entity_poly.type
_entity_poly.pdbx_seq_one_letter_code
_entity_poly.pdbx_strand_id
1 'polypeptide(L)'
;ELAQRVAEVIGTNVAVFKNFGTAMMRWRGLEIEFVGARKESYRANSRKPIVENGSIREDQLRRDFTINALAYNKTEGIVDPFHGMEDLNNEIIQTVGDPEERFKEDYLRILRAIRFSCELKFKIERKTYLSGKKNADKIRDISMERIQKEFFKMLLSETPSTGIRLMEEMGVLKIIIPEIIPAIGFDQKNPHHDKDVYNHILC
;
A
#
# COMPACT_ATOMS: atom_id res chain seq x y z
N GLU A 1 -22.44 10.82 13.45
CA GLU A 1 -22.75 11.83 14.46
C GLU A 1 -21.61 12.84 14.62
N LEU A 2 -20.35 12.44 14.98
CA LEU A 2 -19.22 13.36 15.10
C LEU A 2 -18.99 14.18 13.81
N ALA A 3 -18.90 13.49 12.67
CA ALA A 3 -18.70 14.15 11.38
C ALA A 3 -19.78 15.18 11.03
N GLN A 4 -21.03 14.92 11.39
CA GLN A 4 -22.13 15.85 11.18
C GLN A 4 -21.99 17.10 12.06
N ARG A 5 -21.67 16.93 13.34
CA ARG A 5 -21.43 18.06 14.25
C ARG A 5 -20.26 18.93 13.79
N VAL A 6 -19.17 18.30 13.35
CA VAL A 6 -18.01 19.05 12.82
C VAL A 6 -18.41 19.80 11.55
N ALA A 7 -19.13 19.17 10.62
CA ALA A 7 -19.60 19.81 9.39
C ALA A 7 -20.49 21.02 9.66
N GLU A 8 -21.39 20.94 10.64
CA GLU A 8 -22.24 22.05 11.11
C GLU A 8 -21.40 23.22 11.62
N VAL A 9 -20.39 22.93 12.46
CA VAL A 9 -19.52 23.97 13.05
C VAL A 9 -18.68 24.71 12.01
N ILE A 10 -18.15 23.98 11.01
CA ILE A 10 -17.28 24.57 9.99
C ILE A 10 -18.02 25.00 8.71
N GLY A 11 -19.35 24.83 8.66
CA GLY A 11 -20.20 25.25 7.55
C GLY A 11 -19.97 24.49 6.24
N THR A 12 -19.80 23.16 6.28
CA THR A 12 -19.59 22.33 5.10
C THR A 12 -20.55 21.13 5.05
N ASN A 13 -20.61 20.48 3.89
CA ASN A 13 -21.39 19.25 3.71
C ASN A 13 -20.57 18.00 4.08
N VAL A 14 -21.26 16.99 4.63
CA VAL A 14 -20.66 15.68 4.95
C VAL A 14 -21.35 14.57 4.17
N ALA A 15 -20.56 13.72 3.51
CA ALA A 15 -21.02 12.47 2.90
C ALA A 15 -20.86 11.33 3.93
N VAL A 16 -21.95 10.63 4.24
CA VAL A 16 -21.95 9.52 5.20
C VAL A 16 -22.13 8.19 4.47
N PHE A 17 -21.16 7.30 4.62
CA PHE A 17 -21.14 5.96 4.02
C PHE A 17 -21.50 4.92 5.07
N LYS A 18 -22.83 4.78 5.34
CA LYS A 18 -23.35 3.93 6.43
C LYS A 18 -22.84 2.49 6.39
N ASN A 19 -22.75 1.90 5.18
CA ASN A 19 -22.29 0.51 4.99
C ASN A 19 -20.83 0.29 5.40
N PHE A 20 -20.03 1.35 5.44
CA PHE A 20 -18.62 1.30 5.79
C PHE A 20 -18.31 1.93 7.15
N GLY A 21 -19.33 2.50 7.80
CA GLY A 21 -19.14 3.21 9.07
C GLY A 21 -18.20 4.42 8.96
N THR A 22 -18.14 5.05 7.77
CA THR A 22 -17.24 6.17 7.47
C THR A 22 -18.03 7.40 7.06
N ALA A 23 -17.43 8.57 7.22
CA ALA A 23 -17.95 9.81 6.69
C ALA A 23 -16.79 10.67 6.16
N MET A 24 -17.07 11.50 5.16
CA MET A 24 -16.07 12.34 4.51
C MET A 24 -16.62 13.76 4.32
N MET A 25 -15.76 14.75 4.49
CA MET A 25 -16.06 16.14 4.17
C MET A 25 -14.85 16.80 3.48
N ARG A 26 -15.14 17.88 2.75
CA ARG A 26 -14.09 18.75 2.17
C ARG A 26 -14.13 20.12 2.82
N TRP A 27 -12.98 20.58 3.28
CA TRP A 27 -12.84 21.87 3.90
C TRP A 27 -11.50 22.52 3.52
N ARG A 28 -11.52 23.74 2.97
CA ARG A 28 -10.33 24.49 2.55
C ARG A 28 -9.34 23.70 1.68
N GLY A 29 -9.86 22.89 0.76
CA GLY A 29 -9.03 22.05 -0.12
C GLY A 29 -8.56 20.75 0.52
N LEU A 30 -8.82 20.50 1.80
CA LEU A 30 -8.52 19.27 2.49
C LEU A 30 -9.72 18.31 2.40
N GLU A 31 -9.43 17.03 2.23
CA GLU A 31 -10.38 15.94 2.37
C GLU A 31 -10.20 15.31 3.75
N ILE A 32 -11.26 15.34 4.56
CA ILE A 32 -11.25 14.89 5.95
C ILE A 32 -12.14 13.66 6.03
N GLU A 33 -11.55 12.51 6.38
CA GLU A 33 -12.28 11.28 6.62
C GLU A 33 -12.49 11.04 8.13
N PHE A 34 -13.70 10.61 8.48
CA PHE A 34 -14.06 10.12 9.81
C PHE A 34 -14.23 8.61 9.71
N VAL A 35 -13.37 7.89 10.37
CA VAL A 35 -13.37 6.43 10.37
C VAL A 35 -13.38 5.95 11.83
N GLY A 36 -14.26 5.03 12.17
CA GLY A 36 -14.23 4.36 13.47
C GLY A 36 -13.00 3.42 13.54
N ALA A 37 -12.36 3.35 14.70
CA ALA A 37 -11.34 2.32 14.93
C ALA A 37 -11.97 0.93 14.78
N ARG A 38 -11.31 0.04 14.03
CA ARG A 38 -11.86 -1.25 13.63
C ARG A 38 -10.93 -2.37 14.07
N LYS A 39 -11.56 -3.45 14.51
CA LYS A 39 -10.94 -4.75 14.61
C LYS A 39 -11.41 -5.60 13.45
N GLU A 40 -10.49 -6.22 12.74
CA GLU A 40 -10.80 -7.14 11.66
C GLU A 40 -10.44 -8.57 12.08
N SER A 41 -11.37 -9.48 11.89
CA SER A 41 -11.13 -10.91 12.03
C SER A 41 -11.45 -11.61 10.71
N TYR A 42 -10.61 -12.55 10.32
CA TYR A 42 -10.79 -13.30 9.07
C TYR A 42 -11.27 -14.71 9.39
N ARG A 43 -12.33 -15.16 8.72
CA ARG A 43 -12.74 -16.56 8.75
C ARG A 43 -11.81 -17.39 7.86
N ALA A 44 -11.47 -18.61 8.28
CA ALA A 44 -10.80 -19.57 7.41
C ALA A 44 -11.65 -19.71 6.11
N ASN A 45 -11.10 -19.41 4.95
CA ASN A 45 -11.73 -19.42 3.63
C ASN A 45 -12.57 -18.16 3.23
N SER A 46 -12.50 -17.05 3.96
CA SER A 46 -13.16 -15.80 3.54
C SER A 46 -12.19 -14.63 3.58
N ARG A 47 -12.06 -13.92 2.46
CA ARG A 47 -11.31 -12.65 2.37
C ARG A 47 -12.10 -11.44 2.84
N LYS A 48 -13.40 -11.61 3.14
CA LYS A 48 -14.21 -10.54 3.72
C LYS A 48 -13.98 -10.53 5.22
N PRO A 49 -13.34 -9.49 5.77
CA PRO A 49 -13.17 -9.39 7.21
C PRO A 49 -14.53 -9.21 7.88
N ILE A 50 -14.68 -9.78 9.05
CA ILE A 50 -15.70 -9.38 10.00
C ILE A 50 -15.16 -8.11 10.64
N VAL A 51 -15.85 -7.00 10.47
CA VAL A 51 -15.47 -5.70 10.98
C VAL A 51 -16.27 -5.41 12.24
N GLU A 52 -15.57 -5.24 13.35
CA GLU A 52 -16.14 -4.86 14.64
C GLU A 52 -15.51 -3.54 15.10
N ASN A 53 -16.13 -2.88 16.06
CA ASN A 53 -15.53 -1.73 16.72
C ASN A 53 -14.29 -2.20 17.50
N GLY A 54 -13.17 -1.57 17.25
CA GLY A 54 -11.89 -1.89 17.87
C GLY A 54 -11.31 -0.70 18.64
N SER A 55 -10.26 -0.99 19.40
CA SER A 55 -9.38 0.04 19.96
C SER A 55 -8.49 0.64 18.87
N ILE A 56 -7.91 1.81 19.14
CA ILE A 56 -6.91 2.43 18.25
C ILE A 56 -5.75 1.46 17.95
N ARG A 57 -5.28 0.72 18.97
CA ARG A 57 -4.20 -0.26 18.81
C ARG A 57 -4.57 -1.41 17.87
N GLU A 58 -5.82 -1.91 17.94
CA GLU A 58 -6.30 -2.94 17.03
C GLU A 58 -6.44 -2.41 15.60
N ASP A 59 -6.85 -1.14 15.43
CA ASP A 59 -6.88 -0.49 14.13
C ASP A 59 -5.48 -0.31 13.54
N GLN A 60 -4.51 0.09 14.35
CA GLN A 60 -3.12 0.20 13.94
C GLN A 60 -2.51 -1.17 13.58
N LEU A 61 -2.83 -2.22 14.35
CA LEU A 61 -2.31 -3.58 14.15
C LEU A 61 -2.73 -4.17 12.79
N ARG A 62 -3.93 -3.88 12.29
CA ARG A 62 -4.43 -4.41 11.00
C ARG A 62 -3.88 -3.67 9.78
N ARG A 63 -3.16 -2.56 9.96
CA ARG A 63 -2.61 -1.77 8.86
C ARG A 63 -1.48 -2.50 8.14
N ASP A 64 -1.19 -2.06 6.93
CA ASP A 64 -0.18 -2.68 6.07
C ASP A 64 1.25 -2.44 6.58
N PHE A 65 1.63 -1.16 6.74
CA PHE A 65 3.00 -0.77 7.06
C PHE A 65 3.06 0.09 8.31
N THR A 66 4.19 0.01 9.01
CA THR A 66 4.45 0.73 10.28
C THR A 66 4.28 2.23 10.11
N ILE A 67 4.79 2.81 9.02
CA ILE A 67 4.65 4.24 8.68
C ILE A 67 3.20 4.67 8.47
N ASN A 68 2.30 3.75 8.15
CA ASN A 68 0.86 4.00 8.01
C ASN A 68 0.08 3.67 9.29
N ALA A 69 0.75 3.15 10.33
CA ALA A 69 0.15 2.74 11.59
C ALA A 69 0.34 3.78 12.71
N LEU A 70 0.79 4.98 12.37
CA LEU A 70 0.90 6.09 13.29
C LEU A 70 -0.48 6.69 13.58
N ALA A 71 -0.70 7.11 14.82
CA ALA A 71 -1.85 7.90 15.22
C ALA A 71 -1.38 9.11 16.03
N TYR A 72 -2.20 10.15 16.07
CA TYR A 72 -1.93 11.35 16.82
C TYR A 72 -3.16 11.78 17.60
N ASN A 73 -2.97 12.16 18.86
CA ASN A 73 -3.95 12.93 19.61
C ASN A 73 -3.26 14.08 20.36
N LYS A 74 -4.05 15.10 20.71
CA LYS A 74 -3.51 16.32 21.33
C LYS A 74 -2.93 16.08 22.72
N THR A 75 -3.40 15.08 23.45
CA THR A 75 -3.03 14.82 24.85
C THR A 75 -1.76 13.96 24.95
N GLU A 76 -1.69 12.91 24.13
CA GLU A 76 -0.62 11.91 24.16
C GLU A 76 0.46 12.15 23.10
N GLY A 77 0.17 13.05 22.11
CA GLY A 77 1.04 13.25 20.96
C GLY A 77 0.93 12.11 19.96
N ILE A 78 2.07 11.66 19.43
CA ILE A 78 2.14 10.56 18.47
C ILE A 78 2.07 9.22 19.22
N VAL A 79 1.11 8.40 18.84
CA VAL A 79 0.93 7.02 19.32
C VAL A 79 1.52 6.08 18.28
N ASP A 80 2.67 5.49 18.59
CA ASP A 80 3.47 4.66 17.68
C ASP A 80 3.86 3.31 18.31
N PRO A 81 2.94 2.37 18.41
CA PRO A 81 3.21 1.06 19.02
C PRO A 81 4.04 0.12 18.14
N PHE A 82 4.34 0.49 16.90
CA PHE A 82 5.00 -0.37 15.90
C PHE A 82 6.28 0.25 15.32
N HIS A 83 6.83 1.31 15.96
CA HIS A 83 8.06 1.98 15.53
C HIS A 83 8.02 2.61 14.14
N GLY A 84 6.83 3.06 13.70
CA GLY A 84 6.65 3.67 12.39
C GLY A 84 7.40 4.99 12.22
N MET A 85 7.62 5.75 13.29
CA MET A 85 8.44 6.96 13.26
C MET A 85 9.93 6.64 13.02
N GLU A 86 10.43 5.55 13.59
CA GLU A 86 11.78 5.08 13.33
C GLU A 86 11.95 4.65 11.90
N ASP A 87 11.01 3.85 11.37
CA ASP A 87 11.01 3.42 9.97
C ASP A 87 10.87 4.60 9.00
N LEU A 88 10.06 5.60 9.34
CA LEU A 88 9.93 6.84 8.56
C LEU A 88 11.26 7.60 8.48
N ASN A 89 11.96 7.75 9.61
CA ASN A 89 13.25 8.42 9.67
C ASN A 89 14.36 7.64 8.95
N ASN A 90 14.28 6.32 8.95
CA ASN A 90 15.23 5.43 8.27
C ASN A 90 14.88 5.16 6.80
N GLU A 91 13.80 5.76 6.29
CA GLU A 91 13.31 5.57 4.92
C GLU A 91 13.01 4.09 4.59
N ILE A 92 12.32 3.40 5.49
CA ILE A 92 12.02 1.97 5.39
C ILE A 92 10.52 1.72 5.26
N ILE A 93 10.14 0.80 4.36
CA ILE A 93 8.80 0.22 4.26
C ILE A 93 8.83 -1.14 4.95
N GLN A 94 8.24 -1.22 6.12
CA GLN A 94 8.14 -2.43 6.93
C GLN A 94 6.69 -2.75 7.24
N THR A 95 6.30 -4.03 7.18
CA THR A 95 4.95 -4.45 7.57
C THR A 95 4.73 -4.31 9.08
N VAL A 96 3.49 -4.04 9.47
CA VAL A 96 3.08 -4.14 10.87
C VAL A 96 3.05 -5.61 11.27
N GLY A 97 3.89 -6.01 12.23
CA GLY A 97 3.98 -7.41 12.68
C GLY A 97 4.67 -8.34 11.69
N ASP A 98 4.25 -9.60 11.66
CA ASP A 98 4.85 -10.61 10.79
C ASP A 98 4.45 -10.41 9.32
N PRO A 99 5.42 -10.28 8.37
CA PRO A 99 5.12 -10.04 6.97
C PRO A 99 4.32 -11.17 6.31
N GLU A 100 4.55 -12.41 6.71
CA GLU A 100 3.86 -13.57 6.14
C GLU A 100 2.37 -13.54 6.49
N GLU A 101 2.05 -13.26 7.75
CA GLU A 101 0.66 -13.10 8.19
C GLU A 101 0.01 -11.90 7.53
N ARG A 102 0.74 -10.78 7.46
CA ARG A 102 0.23 -9.53 6.90
C ARG A 102 -0.10 -9.63 5.42
N PHE A 103 0.71 -10.35 4.64
CA PHE A 103 0.42 -10.59 3.21
C PHE A 103 -0.70 -11.63 3.00
N LYS A 104 -0.82 -12.64 3.87
CA LYS A 104 -1.94 -13.62 3.80
C LYS A 104 -3.31 -12.98 3.97
N GLU A 105 -3.41 -11.92 4.77
CA GLU A 105 -4.67 -11.17 4.91
C GLU A 105 -5.07 -10.47 3.62
N ASP A 106 -4.09 -9.86 2.91
CA ASP A 106 -4.32 -9.19 1.62
C ASP A 106 -3.01 -9.13 0.83
N TYR A 107 -2.89 -9.98 -0.18
CA TYR A 107 -1.70 -10.02 -1.05
C TYR A 107 -1.48 -8.76 -1.88
N LEU A 108 -2.49 -7.87 -2.02
CA LEU A 108 -2.31 -6.56 -2.63
C LEU A 108 -1.26 -5.71 -1.91
N ARG A 109 -1.04 -5.97 -0.62
CA ARG A 109 -0.01 -5.28 0.18
C ARG A 109 1.40 -5.45 -0.39
N ILE A 110 1.66 -6.51 -1.18
CA ILE A 110 2.94 -6.68 -1.89
C ILE A 110 3.12 -5.57 -2.94
N LEU A 111 2.09 -5.31 -3.76
CA LEU A 111 2.12 -4.20 -4.72
C LEU A 111 2.17 -2.84 -4.03
N ARG A 112 1.47 -2.70 -2.91
CA ARG A 112 1.51 -1.48 -2.11
C ARG A 112 2.89 -1.20 -1.54
N ALA A 113 3.65 -2.24 -1.10
CA ALA A 113 5.03 -2.08 -0.66
C ALA A 113 5.92 -1.53 -1.78
N ILE A 114 5.80 -2.10 -3.00
CA ILE A 114 6.54 -1.64 -4.17
C ILE A 114 6.16 -0.20 -4.52
N ARG A 115 4.86 0.11 -4.54
CA ARG A 115 4.37 1.47 -4.81
C ARG A 115 4.90 2.49 -3.80
N PHE A 116 4.78 2.22 -2.50
CA PHE A 116 5.28 3.13 -1.47
C PHE A 116 6.80 3.30 -1.53
N SER A 117 7.54 2.24 -1.88
CA SER A 117 8.97 2.35 -2.13
C SER A 117 9.28 3.35 -3.25
N CYS A 118 8.46 3.40 -4.31
CA CYS A 118 8.63 4.36 -5.40
C CYS A 118 8.18 5.78 -5.03
N GLU A 119 7.00 5.91 -4.43
CA GLU A 119 6.43 7.22 -4.07
C GLU A 119 7.26 7.95 -3.02
N LEU A 120 7.77 7.24 -2.02
CA LEU A 120 8.55 7.79 -0.92
C LEU A 120 10.06 7.69 -1.12
N LYS A 121 10.52 6.92 -2.12
CA LYS A 121 11.94 6.57 -2.35
C LYS A 121 12.55 5.78 -1.19
N PHE A 122 11.72 5.05 -0.45
CA PHE A 122 12.10 4.24 0.70
C PHE A 122 12.47 2.82 0.29
N LYS A 123 13.34 2.18 1.08
CA LYS A 123 13.71 0.77 0.89
C LYS A 123 12.69 -0.14 1.55
N ILE A 124 12.40 -1.27 0.92
CA ILE A 124 11.58 -2.31 1.55
C ILE A 124 12.47 -3.09 2.53
N GLU A 125 12.01 -3.23 3.78
CA GLU A 125 12.68 -4.02 4.80
C GLU A 125 12.88 -5.46 4.33
N ARG A 126 14.01 -6.07 4.70
CA ARG A 126 14.44 -7.37 4.14
C ARG A 126 13.43 -8.50 4.34
N LYS A 127 12.84 -8.65 5.53
CA LYS A 127 11.86 -9.71 5.80
C LYS A 127 10.57 -9.47 5.03
N THR A 128 10.13 -8.21 4.97
CA THR A 128 8.99 -7.76 4.17
C THR A 128 9.21 -8.07 2.68
N TYR A 129 10.40 -7.75 2.15
CA TYR A 129 10.77 -8.05 0.77
C TYR A 129 10.77 -9.57 0.49
N LEU A 130 11.43 -10.37 1.33
CA LEU A 130 11.52 -11.82 1.13
C LEU A 130 10.17 -12.51 1.22
N SER A 131 9.32 -12.11 2.17
CA SER A 131 7.96 -12.63 2.28
C SER A 131 7.10 -12.21 1.07
N GLY A 132 7.22 -10.95 0.61
CA GLY A 132 6.55 -10.50 -0.62
C GLY A 132 6.97 -11.31 -1.85
N LYS A 133 8.27 -11.54 -2.03
CA LYS A 133 8.81 -12.36 -3.12
C LYS A 133 8.31 -13.80 -3.07
N LYS A 134 8.29 -14.41 -1.88
CA LYS A 134 7.78 -15.77 -1.66
C LYS A 134 6.30 -15.90 -2.03
N ASN A 135 5.51 -14.87 -1.76
CA ASN A 135 4.07 -14.85 -1.94
C ASN A 135 3.62 -14.16 -3.25
N ALA A 136 4.55 -13.81 -4.15
CA ALA A 136 4.26 -13.07 -5.37
C ALA A 136 3.16 -13.74 -6.23
N ASP A 137 3.18 -15.07 -6.37
CA ASP A 137 2.20 -15.79 -7.19
C ASP A 137 0.75 -15.64 -6.67
N LYS A 138 0.56 -15.30 -5.40
CA LYS A 138 -0.76 -15.06 -4.80
C LYS A 138 -1.42 -13.76 -5.26
N ILE A 139 -0.68 -12.88 -5.93
CA ILE A 139 -1.25 -11.68 -6.58
C ILE A 139 -2.29 -12.05 -7.64
N ARG A 140 -2.17 -13.23 -8.28
CA ARG A 140 -3.18 -13.76 -9.22
C ARG A 140 -4.57 -13.86 -8.61
N ASP A 141 -4.64 -13.98 -7.32
CA ASP A 141 -5.89 -14.09 -6.57
C ASP A 141 -6.58 -12.72 -6.34
N ILE A 142 -5.94 -11.60 -6.66
CA ILE A 142 -6.47 -10.25 -6.48
C ILE A 142 -7.22 -9.82 -7.73
N SER A 143 -8.33 -9.07 -7.56
CA SER A 143 -9.05 -8.55 -8.71
C SER A 143 -8.19 -7.57 -9.51
N MET A 144 -8.34 -7.60 -10.84
CA MET A 144 -7.53 -6.80 -11.75
C MET A 144 -7.70 -5.30 -11.49
N GLU A 145 -8.89 -4.84 -11.10
CA GLU A 145 -9.17 -3.44 -10.79
C GLU A 145 -8.34 -2.93 -9.60
N ARG A 146 -8.12 -3.78 -8.60
CA ARG A 146 -7.28 -3.43 -7.43
C ARG A 146 -5.81 -3.41 -7.81
N ILE A 147 -5.35 -4.38 -8.58
CA ILE A 147 -3.98 -4.42 -9.13
C ILE A 147 -3.71 -3.17 -9.96
N GLN A 148 -4.61 -2.85 -10.89
CA GLN A 148 -4.49 -1.72 -11.80
C GLN A 148 -4.36 -0.38 -11.05
N LYS A 149 -5.15 -0.19 -10.00
CA LYS A 149 -5.08 1.04 -9.18
C LYS A 149 -3.72 1.23 -8.54
N GLU A 150 -3.14 0.20 -7.93
CA GLU A 150 -1.81 0.28 -7.31
C GLU A 150 -0.71 0.44 -8.36
N PHE A 151 -0.82 -0.30 -9.47
CA PHE A 151 0.12 -0.25 -10.57
C PHE A 151 0.18 1.14 -11.23
N PHE A 152 -0.97 1.75 -11.53
CA PHE A 152 -0.99 3.10 -12.09
C PHE A 152 -0.45 4.15 -11.14
N LYS A 153 -0.76 4.07 -9.84
CA LYS A 153 -0.16 4.98 -8.86
C LYS A 153 1.37 4.86 -8.85
N MET A 154 1.90 3.64 -8.93
CA MET A 154 3.34 3.40 -9.02
C MET A 154 3.93 4.00 -10.29
N LEU A 155 3.29 3.82 -11.46
CA LEU A 155 3.74 4.39 -12.73
C LEU A 155 3.71 5.93 -12.75
N LEU A 156 2.80 6.54 -11.99
CA LEU A 156 2.69 8.00 -11.86
C LEU A 156 3.61 8.58 -10.78
N SER A 157 4.40 7.76 -10.09
CA SER A 157 5.39 8.22 -9.11
C SER A 157 6.62 8.83 -9.82
N GLU A 158 7.50 9.47 -9.05
CA GLU A 158 8.73 10.04 -9.60
C GLU A 158 9.77 8.98 -10.04
N THR A 159 9.65 7.76 -9.56
CA THR A 159 10.61 6.66 -9.82
C THR A 159 9.94 5.38 -10.32
N PRO A 160 9.16 5.42 -11.42
CA PRO A 160 8.41 4.26 -11.90
C PRO A 160 9.32 3.10 -12.33
N SER A 161 10.49 3.41 -12.89
CA SER A 161 11.47 2.38 -13.29
C SER A 161 11.97 1.55 -12.11
N THR A 162 12.12 2.15 -10.94
CA THR A 162 12.46 1.43 -9.70
C THR A 162 11.37 0.42 -9.35
N GLY A 163 10.10 0.82 -9.48
CA GLY A 163 8.96 -0.06 -9.23
C GLY A 163 8.90 -1.25 -10.17
N ILE A 164 9.12 -1.03 -11.47
CA ILE A 164 9.15 -2.10 -12.46
C ILE A 164 10.30 -3.09 -12.17
N ARG A 165 11.49 -2.61 -11.79
CA ARG A 165 12.62 -3.47 -11.40
C ARG A 165 12.30 -4.27 -10.13
N LEU A 166 11.72 -3.65 -9.10
CA LEU A 166 11.28 -4.37 -7.90
C LEU A 166 10.22 -5.44 -8.22
N MET A 167 9.27 -5.13 -9.11
CA MET A 167 8.28 -6.12 -9.56
C MET A 167 8.95 -7.29 -10.28
N GLU A 168 9.96 -7.05 -11.11
CA GLU A 168 10.74 -8.09 -11.77
C GLU A 168 11.48 -8.96 -10.74
N GLU A 169 12.28 -8.34 -9.87
CA GLU A 169 13.07 -9.02 -8.83
C GLU A 169 12.22 -9.87 -7.89
N MET A 170 11.04 -9.39 -7.53
CA MET A 170 10.08 -10.10 -6.69
C MET A 170 9.24 -11.12 -7.47
N GLY A 171 9.33 -11.18 -8.78
CA GLY A 171 8.58 -12.10 -9.63
C GLY A 171 7.12 -11.69 -9.85
N VAL A 172 6.76 -10.45 -9.55
CA VAL A 172 5.42 -9.87 -9.72
C VAL A 172 5.18 -9.45 -11.17
N LEU A 173 6.22 -8.95 -11.85
CA LEU A 173 6.11 -8.39 -13.20
C LEU A 173 5.54 -9.40 -14.21
N LYS A 174 6.02 -10.65 -14.19
CA LYS A 174 5.54 -11.73 -15.05
C LYS A 174 4.07 -12.11 -14.86
N ILE A 175 3.48 -11.68 -13.73
CA ILE A 175 2.08 -11.96 -13.40
C ILE A 175 1.18 -10.85 -13.93
N ILE A 176 1.65 -9.60 -13.84
CA ILE A 176 0.86 -8.41 -14.17
C ILE A 176 1.01 -8.02 -15.65
N ILE A 177 2.25 -8.07 -16.17
CA ILE A 177 2.55 -7.73 -17.57
C ILE A 177 3.51 -8.79 -18.11
N PRO A 178 3.05 -10.02 -18.40
CA PRO A 178 3.91 -11.08 -18.94
C PRO A 178 4.50 -10.72 -20.30
N GLU A 179 3.87 -9.81 -21.05
CA GLU A 179 4.28 -9.37 -22.38
C GLU A 179 5.63 -8.63 -22.38
N ILE A 180 6.02 -8.02 -21.24
CA ILE A 180 7.30 -7.30 -21.15
C ILE A 180 8.48 -8.24 -20.90
N ILE A 181 8.24 -9.46 -20.42
CA ILE A 181 9.28 -10.41 -20.02
C ILE A 181 10.23 -10.75 -21.18
N PRO A 182 9.77 -10.98 -22.43
CA PRO A 182 10.67 -11.23 -23.55
C PRO A 182 11.61 -10.07 -23.90
N ALA A 183 11.32 -8.85 -23.43
CA ALA A 183 12.19 -7.69 -23.65
C ALA A 183 13.43 -7.66 -22.72
N ILE A 184 13.37 -8.43 -21.62
CA ILE A 184 14.48 -8.50 -20.64
C ILE A 184 15.65 -9.25 -21.28
N GLY A 185 16.81 -8.59 -21.38
CA GLY A 185 17.99 -9.15 -22.01
C GLY A 185 17.90 -9.27 -23.54
N PHE A 186 16.85 -8.73 -24.18
CA PHE A 186 16.73 -8.74 -25.63
C PHE A 186 17.63 -7.66 -26.25
N ASP A 187 18.74 -8.10 -26.86
CA ASP A 187 19.66 -7.23 -27.59
C ASP A 187 19.13 -6.96 -29.00
N GLN A 188 18.93 -5.69 -29.34
CA GLN A 188 18.47 -5.26 -30.66
C GLN A 188 19.57 -5.40 -31.76
N LYS A 189 20.81 -5.74 -31.39
CA LYS A 189 21.97 -5.80 -32.31
C LYS A 189 22.16 -4.53 -33.15
N ASN A 190 21.77 -3.38 -32.58
CA ASN A 190 21.87 -2.08 -33.22
C ASN A 190 23.05 -1.31 -32.59
N PRO A 191 24.07 -0.86 -33.39
CA PRO A 191 25.23 -0.16 -32.85
C PRO A 191 24.91 1.20 -32.20
N HIS A 192 23.69 1.71 -32.38
CA HIS A 192 23.23 2.95 -31.78
C HIS A 192 22.52 2.74 -30.42
N HIS A 193 22.34 1.50 -29.95
CA HIS A 193 21.71 1.15 -28.68
C HIS A 193 22.67 0.31 -27.84
N ASP A 194 23.06 0.89 -26.70
CA ASP A 194 23.94 0.26 -25.69
C ASP A 194 23.18 -0.53 -24.63
N LYS A 195 21.82 -0.48 -24.67
CA LYS A 195 20.92 -1.11 -23.71
C LYS A 195 20.03 -2.14 -24.42
N ASP A 196 19.65 -3.18 -23.68
CA ASP A 196 18.58 -4.06 -24.10
C ASP A 196 17.23 -3.32 -24.17
N VAL A 197 16.22 -3.93 -24.81
CA VAL A 197 14.89 -3.32 -25.00
C VAL A 197 14.24 -2.97 -23.67
N TYR A 198 14.35 -3.85 -22.67
CA TYR A 198 13.77 -3.60 -21.33
C TYR A 198 14.39 -2.39 -20.66
N ASN A 199 15.71 -2.29 -20.62
CA ASN A 199 16.39 -1.14 -20.02
C ASN A 199 16.17 0.15 -20.82
N HIS A 200 15.92 0.05 -22.12
CA HIS A 200 15.55 1.19 -22.94
C HIS A 200 14.13 1.70 -22.61
N ILE A 201 13.17 0.79 -22.38
CA ILE A 201 11.80 1.14 -21.97
C ILE A 201 11.78 1.84 -20.59
N LEU A 202 12.72 1.49 -19.70
CA LEU A 202 12.78 2.01 -18.34
C LEU A 202 13.57 3.33 -18.19
N CYS A 203 14.13 3.86 -19.25
CA CYS A 203 14.78 5.17 -19.29
C CYS A 203 13.80 6.27 -19.58
#